data_a9e8fca329d25e1b6fe6cc0fd0c9ef1a
#
_entry.id   a9e8fca329d25e1b6fe6cc0fd0c9ef1a
#
_cell.length_a   1.000
_cell.length_b   1.000
_cell.length_c   1.000
_cell.angle_alpha   90.00
_cell.angle_beta   90.00
_cell.angle_gamma   90.00
#
_symmetry.space_group_name_H-M   'P 1'
#
loop_
_entity.id
_entity.type
_entity.pdbx_description
1 polymer ?
#
loop_
_entity_poly.entity_id
_entity_poly.type
_entity_poly.pdbx_seq_one_letter_code
_entity_poly.pdbx_strand_id
1 'polypeptide(L)'
;MWARAAGRLGVIVSPTFCVGSSESNEADEGARGCERREEREIEGGRCRGSRHRRTTRRSRLAIPPSRSTPRERLPCLPIRVRVLLVTSVEWVFRIWAHFDVLGLDFRLPSPPAAEPFNAEPHRSALVASYITPVDFFYKRNHGPIPKVDDLIRYSVSISGLVNKPIQISMADIWALPKYTVTATLQCAGNRRTAMSKVRKVRGVGWGISALGTATWGGAKLCDVLELVGIPKLSSVTSLGGKHVEFVSVDKCKEENGGPYTASIPLKQAADPDADVLLAYEMNGETLNRDHGYPLRVVVPGVIGARSVKWLDRINIIEEECQGFFTQKDYKMFPPSVDWDNINWSTRRPQMDFPVQSAICTLEDVDVIKEGKARIAGYALSGGGRGIERVDVSVDGGKTWVEARRYQKDNVPYVSDGPQSDKWAWVLFEATLDIPPNAEIVAKAVDSAANVQPEKVEDIWNLRGILNTSWHRIKIQNSSCVGRSKI
;
A
#
# COMPACT_ATOMS: atom_id res chain seq x y z
N MET A 1 -18.66 -11.10 -49.17
CA MET A 1 -19.89 -10.48 -48.65
C MET A 1 -19.78 -10.30 -47.14
N TRP A 2 -18.82 -9.54 -46.68
CA TRP A 2 -18.73 -9.10 -45.29
C TRP A 2 -17.87 -7.82 -45.27
N ALA A 3 -18.48 -6.71 -45.56
CA ALA A 3 -17.94 -5.38 -45.39
C ALA A 3 -19.11 -4.42 -45.30
N ARG A 4 -19.35 -3.91 -44.08
CA ARG A 4 -20.07 -2.68 -43.73
C ARG A 4 -20.77 -2.84 -42.37
N ALA A 5 -20.06 -2.53 -41.31
CA ALA A 5 -20.59 -1.93 -40.07
C ALA A 5 -19.43 -1.54 -39.19
N ALA A 6 -18.77 -0.45 -39.51
CA ALA A 6 -17.88 0.27 -38.58
C ALA A 6 -18.05 1.76 -38.88
N GLY A 7 -18.91 2.39 -38.16
CA GLY A 7 -19.16 3.80 -38.29
C GLY A 7 -19.65 4.39 -36.96
N ARG A 8 -18.80 5.25 -36.41
CA ARG A 8 -19.06 6.22 -35.34
C ARG A 8 -18.91 5.76 -33.89
N LEU A 9 -17.69 5.85 -33.43
CA LEU A 9 -17.37 6.27 -32.06
C LEU A 9 -16.16 7.20 -32.16
N GLY A 10 -16.41 8.49 -31.95
CA GLY A 10 -15.38 9.53 -32.00
C GLY A 10 -14.48 9.44 -30.75
N VAL A 11 -13.23 9.10 -30.98
CA VAL A 11 -12.16 9.19 -29.99
C VAL A 11 -11.47 10.53 -30.16
N ILE A 12 -11.57 11.40 -29.16
CA ILE A 12 -10.79 12.64 -29.09
C ILE A 12 -9.41 12.27 -28.59
N VAL A 13 -8.42 12.28 -29.47
CA VAL A 13 -6.99 12.15 -29.15
C VAL A 13 -6.42 13.56 -29.02
N SER A 14 -5.92 13.89 -27.83
CA SER A 14 -5.14 15.11 -27.63
C SER A 14 -3.68 14.88 -27.98
N PRO A 15 -3.04 15.75 -28.79
CA PRO A 15 -1.65 15.60 -29.15
C PRO A 15 -0.69 16.06 -28.04
N THR A 16 0.33 15.29 -27.81
CA THR A 16 1.48 15.61 -26.96
C THR A 16 2.47 16.46 -27.77
N PHE A 17 2.68 17.70 -27.36
CA PHE A 17 3.77 18.52 -27.91
C PHE A 17 5.08 18.20 -27.21
N CYS A 18 6.11 17.87 -28.02
CA CYS A 18 7.52 17.91 -27.64
C CYS A 18 8.04 19.34 -27.77
N VAL A 19 8.69 19.87 -26.75
CA VAL A 19 9.52 21.08 -26.85
C VAL A 19 10.93 20.72 -26.42
N GLY A 20 11.86 21.11 -27.30
CA GLY A 20 13.27 20.79 -27.26
C GLY A 20 14.06 21.59 -26.21
N SER A 21 15.22 21.07 -25.95
CA SER A 21 16.29 21.57 -25.09
C SER A 21 16.97 22.79 -25.65
N SER A 22 17.36 23.74 -24.79
CA SER A 22 18.52 24.60 -25.03
C SER A 22 19.29 24.76 -23.73
N GLU A 23 20.59 24.50 -23.85
CA GLU A 23 21.63 24.67 -22.85
C GLU A 23 21.92 26.16 -22.59
N SER A 24 22.31 26.52 -21.38
CA SER A 24 23.36 27.52 -21.15
C SER A 24 23.98 27.35 -19.78
N ASN A 25 25.31 27.26 -19.79
CA ASN A 25 26.24 27.34 -18.67
C ASN A 25 26.19 28.71 -18.00
N GLU A 26 26.46 28.76 -16.69
CA GLU A 26 27.52 29.64 -16.16
C GLU A 26 27.77 29.31 -14.69
N ALA A 27 29.05 29.29 -14.37
CA ALA A 27 29.65 29.14 -13.06
C ALA A 27 29.67 30.52 -12.34
N ASP A 28 29.67 30.56 -11.02
CA ASP A 28 30.63 31.35 -10.29
C ASP A 28 30.76 31.01 -8.80
N GLU A 29 31.91 31.37 -8.27
CA GLU A 29 32.58 31.07 -7.01
C GLU A 29 32.03 31.80 -5.80
N GLY A 30 32.41 31.31 -4.61
CA GLY A 30 32.80 32.26 -3.58
C GLY A 30 32.45 31.99 -2.14
N ALA A 31 33.44 31.48 -1.41
CA ALA A 31 33.97 31.94 -0.11
C ALA A 31 33.22 31.66 1.22
N ARG A 32 33.84 30.79 2.01
CA ARG A 32 34.45 30.94 3.36
C ARG A 32 33.65 31.62 4.50
N GLY A 33 33.59 30.93 5.60
CA GLY A 33 33.35 31.51 6.93
C GLY A 33 33.36 30.44 8.03
N CYS A 34 34.43 30.48 8.80
CA CYS A 34 34.86 29.72 9.96
C CYS A 34 34.15 30.25 11.23
N GLU A 35 33.88 29.38 12.23
CA GLU A 35 34.23 29.51 13.66
C GLU A 35 33.37 28.60 14.54
N ARG A 36 34.03 27.70 15.21
CA ARG A 36 34.48 27.48 16.62
C ARG A 36 33.39 27.18 17.66
N ARG A 37 33.53 25.99 18.18
CA ARG A 37 33.62 25.45 19.56
C ARG A 37 32.80 26.10 20.70
N GLU A 38 32.10 25.19 21.44
CA GLU A 38 32.29 25.13 22.90
C GLU A 38 31.89 23.73 23.42
N GLU A 39 32.85 23.12 24.14
CA GLU A 39 32.72 21.91 24.94
C GLU A 39 32.14 22.29 26.32
N ARG A 40 31.32 21.39 26.91
CA ARG A 40 31.16 21.27 28.38
C ARG A 40 30.98 19.82 28.77
N GLU A 41 31.96 19.34 29.47
CA GLU A 41 31.95 18.17 30.35
C GLU A 41 31.04 18.39 31.56
N ILE A 42 30.36 17.38 32.06
CA ILE A 42 30.02 17.19 33.46
C ILE A 42 30.08 15.70 33.81
N GLU A 43 30.90 15.37 34.80
CA GLU A 43 31.09 14.16 35.59
C GLU A 43 29.78 13.55 36.09
N GLY A 44 29.57 12.22 36.22
CA GLY A 44 30.26 11.40 37.21
C GLY A 44 29.24 10.98 38.28
N GLY A 45 28.79 9.73 38.34
CA GLY A 45 27.95 9.21 39.40
C GLY A 45 27.86 7.66 39.39
N ARG A 46 28.80 7.04 40.13
CA ARG A 46 28.74 5.60 40.46
C ARG A 46 27.68 5.33 41.53
N CYS A 47 26.92 4.27 41.38
CA CYS A 47 26.35 3.54 42.51
C CYS A 47 26.40 2.01 42.29
N ARG A 48 26.91 1.32 43.32
CA ARG A 48 27.10 -0.11 43.52
C ARG A 48 25.77 -0.81 43.71
N GLY A 49 25.48 -1.92 43.16
CA GLY A 49 25.69 -3.30 43.55
C GLY A 49 24.79 -3.84 44.66
N SER A 50 23.92 -4.80 44.35
CA SER A 50 23.61 -5.91 45.28
C SER A 50 23.14 -7.15 44.50
N ARG A 51 23.84 -8.23 44.74
CA ARG A 51 23.53 -9.60 44.28
C ARG A 51 22.46 -10.21 45.17
N HIS A 52 21.43 -10.79 44.60
CA HIS A 52 20.64 -11.83 45.26
C HIS A 52 20.55 -13.07 44.37
N ARG A 53 21.18 -14.12 44.83
CA ARG A 53 21.00 -15.52 44.36
C ARG A 53 19.66 -16.03 44.90
N ARG A 54 18.84 -16.62 44.05
CA ARG A 54 17.79 -17.58 44.46
C ARG A 54 17.88 -18.84 43.61
N THR A 55 18.02 -19.92 44.32
CA THR A 55 18.08 -21.32 43.92
C THR A 55 16.74 -21.80 43.36
N THR A 56 16.77 -22.47 42.21
CA THR A 56 15.61 -23.16 41.62
C THR A 56 15.57 -24.62 42.02
N ARG A 57 14.49 -25.04 42.64
CA ARG A 57 14.08 -26.42 42.85
C ARG A 57 13.32 -26.94 41.64
N ARG A 58 13.84 -28.01 41.01
CA ARG A 58 13.15 -28.82 39.99
C ARG A 58 12.14 -29.72 40.66
N SER A 59 10.86 -29.68 40.25
CA SER A 59 9.88 -30.74 40.45
C SER A 59 9.47 -31.32 39.08
N ARG A 60 9.72 -32.62 38.93
CA ARG A 60 9.21 -33.43 37.80
C ARG A 60 7.79 -33.85 38.12
N LEU A 61 6.86 -33.57 37.20
CA LEU A 61 5.53 -34.18 37.18
C LEU A 61 5.42 -35.11 35.97
N ALA A 62 4.99 -36.33 36.26
CA ALA A 62 4.81 -37.41 35.28
C ALA A 62 3.46 -37.27 34.58
N ILE A 63 3.43 -37.58 33.29
CA ILE A 63 2.24 -37.61 32.42
C ILE A 63 1.70 -39.06 32.37
N PRO A 64 0.39 -39.31 32.61
CA PRO A 64 -0.20 -40.60 32.35
C PRO A 64 -0.64 -40.76 30.89
N PRO A 65 -0.75 -42.02 30.35
CA PRO A 65 -1.01 -42.28 28.96
C PRO A 65 -2.49 -42.15 28.62
N SER A 66 -2.78 -41.51 27.47
CA SER A 66 -4.11 -41.35 26.90
C SER A 66 -4.61 -42.61 26.18
N ARG A 67 -5.81 -43.04 26.52
CA ARG A 67 -6.57 -44.11 25.86
C ARG A 67 -7.06 -43.65 24.48
N SER A 68 -6.85 -44.50 23.49
CA SER A 68 -7.40 -44.37 22.12
C SER A 68 -8.87 -44.76 22.10
N THR A 69 -9.72 -43.86 21.52
CA THR A 69 -11.08 -44.20 21.09
C THR A 69 -11.15 -44.31 19.56
N PRO A 70 -12.06 -45.16 19.01
CA PRO A 70 -12.05 -45.51 17.60
C PRO A 70 -12.65 -44.41 16.70
N ARG A 71 -12.01 -44.19 15.56
CA ARG A 71 -12.53 -43.32 14.48
C ARG A 71 -13.67 -43.99 13.76
N GLU A 72 -14.85 -43.44 13.81
CA GLU A 72 -15.94 -43.73 12.85
C GLU A 72 -15.58 -43.12 11.48
N ARG A 73 -15.64 -44.00 10.47
CA ARG A 73 -15.47 -43.63 9.05
C ARG A 73 -16.83 -43.20 8.48
N LEU A 74 -16.93 -41.96 8.07
CA LEU A 74 -18.01 -41.50 7.18
C LEU A 74 -17.71 -41.92 5.73
N PRO A 75 -18.69 -42.30 4.94
CA PRO A 75 -18.47 -42.82 3.58
C PRO A 75 -18.19 -41.70 2.60
N CYS A 76 -17.09 -41.82 1.86
CA CYS A 76 -16.77 -40.99 0.69
C CYS A 76 -17.75 -41.28 -0.45
N LEU A 77 -18.55 -40.30 -0.83
CA LEU A 77 -19.27 -40.28 -2.10
C LEU A 77 -18.31 -39.80 -3.21
N PRO A 78 -18.18 -40.51 -4.34
CA PRO A 78 -17.33 -40.09 -5.43
C PRO A 78 -18.01 -38.97 -6.23
N ILE A 79 -17.56 -37.76 -6.13
CA ILE A 79 -17.90 -36.68 -7.06
C ILE A 79 -17.09 -36.92 -8.34
N ARG A 80 -17.73 -37.49 -9.35
CA ARG A 80 -17.20 -37.55 -10.72
C ARG A 80 -17.31 -36.14 -11.33
N VAL A 81 -16.25 -35.39 -11.32
CA VAL A 81 -16.11 -34.17 -12.14
C VAL A 81 -15.82 -34.63 -13.57
N ARG A 82 -16.81 -34.56 -14.46
CA ARG A 82 -16.59 -34.67 -15.91
C ARG A 82 -16.04 -33.29 -16.37
N VAL A 83 -14.75 -33.25 -16.61
CA VAL A 83 -14.14 -32.11 -17.33
C VAL A 83 -14.52 -32.29 -18.81
N LEU A 84 -15.52 -31.55 -19.25
CA LEU A 84 -15.78 -31.31 -20.67
C LEU A 84 -14.93 -30.11 -21.10
N LEU A 85 -13.88 -30.39 -21.85
CA LEU A 85 -13.16 -29.37 -22.62
C LEU A 85 -14.13 -28.83 -23.70
N VAL A 86 -14.75 -27.70 -23.43
CA VAL A 86 -15.51 -26.93 -24.42
C VAL A 86 -14.65 -25.70 -24.76
N THR A 87 -13.97 -25.77 -25.89
CA THR A 87 -13.31 -24.65 -26.55
C THR A 87 -14.40 -23.85 -27.29
N SER A 88 -14.98 -22.84 -26.66
CA SER A 88 -15.71 -21.81 -27.38
C SER A 88 -16.05 -20.59 -26.49
N VAL A 89 -16.16 -19.46 -27.14
CA VAL A 89 -16.47 -18.10 -26.64
C VAL A 89 -17.79 -18.06 -25.81
N GLU A 90 -18.66 -19.08 -25.93
CA GLU A 90 -19.92 -19.21 -25.18
C GLU A 90 -19.72 -19.36 -23.65
N TRP A 91 -18.58 -19.85 -23.20
CA TRP A 91 -18.31 -20.01 -21.76
C TRP A 91 -18.09 -18.67 -21.04
N VAL A 92 -17.48 -17.72 -21.72
CA VAL A 92 -17.27 -16.36 -21.19
C VAL A 92 -18.62 -15.65 -21.00
N PHE A 93 -19.56 -15.82 -21.94
CA PHE A 93 -20.90 -15.24 -21.83
C PHE A 93 -21.78 -15.88 -20.75
N ARG A 94 -21.61 -17.17 -20.45
CA ARG A 94 -22.39 -17.83 -19.38
C ARG A 94 -21.89 -17.48 -17.98
N ILE A 95 -20.60 -17.23 -17.80
CA ILE A 95 -20.06 -16.69 -16.55
C ILE A 95 -20.55 -15.26 -16.37
N TRP A 96 -20.57 -14.43 -17.42
CA TRP A 96 -21.12 -13.08 -17.39
C TRP A 96 -22.60 -13.03 -16.96
N ALA A 97 -23.43 -13.87 -17.52
CA ALA A 97 -24.87 -13.90 -17.20
C ALA A 97 -25.17 -14.37 -15.77
N HIS A 98 -24.26 -15.08 -15.11
CA HIS A 98 -24.45 -15.53 -13.72
C HIS A 98 -24.04 -14.46 -12.70
N PHE A 99 -23.15 -13.52 -13.08
CA PHE A 99 -22.72 -12.42 -12.23
C PHE A 99 -23.66 -11.21 -12.27
N ASP A 100 -24.39 -11.00 -13.37
CA ASP A 100 -25.46 -9.98 -13.47
C ASP A 100 -26.60 -10.21 -12.47
N VAL A 101 -26.87 -11.47 -12.11
CA VAL A 101 -27.90 -11.84 -11.12
C VAL A 101 -27.50 -11.46 -9.69
N LEU A 102 -26.18 -11.25 -9.42
CA LEU A 102 -25.66 -10.87 -8.11
C LEU A 102 -25.46 -9.35 -7.97
N GLY A 103 -25.77 -8.55 -8.98
CA GLY A 103 -25.63 -7.09 -8.95
C GLY A 103 -24.17 -6.61 -8.79
N LEU A 104 -23.21 -7.46 -9.12
CA LEU A 104 -21.78 -7.13 -9.08
C LEU A 104 -21.37 -6.62 -10.48
N ASP A 105 -21.30 -5.29 -10.64
CA ASP A 105 -20.79 -4.67 -11.87
C ASP A 105 -19.25 -4.85 -11.93
N PHE A 106 -18.82 -5.97 -12.51
CA PHE A 106 -17.41 -6.21 -12.84
C PHE A 106 -17.05 -5.46 -14.12
N ARG A 107 -16.93 -4.16 -14.07
CA ARG A 107 -16.22 -3.46 -15.15
C ARG A 107 -14.78 -3.95 -15.14
N LEU A 108 -14.40 -4.61 -16.23
CA LEU A 108 -12.99 -4.97 -16.47
C LEU A 108 -12.15 -3.71 -16.25
N PRO A 109 -10.96 -3.83 -15.63
CA PRO A 109 -10.04 -2.71 -15.56
C PRO A 109 -9.88 -2.11 -16.96
N SER A 110 -9.87 -0.80 -17.05
CA SER A 110 -9.66 -0.07 -18.32
C SER A 110 -8.60 -0.76 -19.16
N PRO A 111 -8.74 -0.83 -20.49
CA PRO A 111 -7.79 -1.52 -21.35
C PRO A 111 -6.36 -1.09 -21.00
N PRO A 112 -5.38 -2.00 -21.11
CA PRO A 112 -4.03 -1.75 -20.67
C PRO A 112 -3.54 -0.42 -21.25
N ALA A 113 -3.37 0.58 -20.37
CA ALA A 113 -2.69 1.80 -20.77
C ALA A 113 -1.30 1.43 -21.29
N ALA A 114 -0.81 2.19 -22.27
CA ALA A 114 0.56 2.07 -22.71
C ALA A 114 1.50 2.00 -21.51
N GLU A 115 2.50 1.14 -21.55
CA GLU A 115 3.48 0.96 -20.47
C GLU A 115 3.93 2.30 -19.85
N PRO A 116 4.06 2.37 -18.51
CA PRO A 116 3.92 1.28 -17.54
C PRO A 116 2.46 0.96 -17.18
N PHE A 117 2.15 -0.34 -17.04
CA PHE A 117 0.80 -0.81 -16.71
C PHE A 117 0.42 -0.43 -15.27
N ASN A 118 -0.71 0.28 -15.13
CA ASN A 118 -1.26 0.70 -13.85
C ASN A 118 -2.77 0.43 -13.83
N ALA A 119 -3.28 -0.17 -12.75
CA ALA A 119 -4.70 -0.51 -12.61
C ALA A 119 -5.14 -0.47 -11.15
N GLU A 120 -6.40 -0.13 -10.92
CA GLU A 120 -7.08 -0.26 -9.63
C GLU A 120 -8.43 -0.97 -9.84
N PRO A 121 -8.91 -1.75 -8.85
CA PRO A 121 -10.20 -2.42 -8.95
C PRO A 121 -11.36 -1.44 -8.82
N HIS A 122 -12.56 -1.88 -9.23
CA HIS A 122 -13.78 -1.16 -8.90
C HIS A 122 -13.94 -1.08 -7.37
N ARG A 123 -14.44 0.05 -6.87
CA ARG A 123 -14.51 0.34 -5.42
C ARG A 123 -15.31 -0.68 -4.62
N SER A 124 -16.43 -1.19 -5.19
CA SER A 124 -17.25 -2.20 -4.50
C SER A 124 -16.55 -3.55 -4.39
N ALA A 125 -15.78 -3.95 -5.40
CA ALA A 125 -14.97 -5.17 -5.37
C ALA A 125 -13.81 -5.06 -4.37
N LEU A 126 -13.25 -3.86 -4.19
CA LEU A 126 -12.15 -3.63 -3.25
C LEU A 126 -12.51 -4.03 -1.81
N VAL A 127 -13.72 -3.69 -1.35
CA VAL A 127 -14.17 -3.92 0.04
C VAL A 127 -15.14 -5.10 0.18
N ALA A 128 -15.24 -5.96 -0.85
CA ALA A 128 -16.05 -7.16 -0.80
C ALA A 128 -15.52 -8.19 0.22
N SER A 129 -14.23 -8.14 0.53
CA SER A 129 -13.58 -8.97 1.54
C SER A 129 -12.49 -8.19 2.28
N TYR A 130 -12.18 -8.62 3.51
CA TYR A 130 -11.11 -8.01 4.31
C TYR A 130 -9.73 -8.18 3.66
N ILE A 131 -9.42 -9.39 3.18
CA ILE A 131 -8.22 -9.65 2.39
C ILE A 131 -8.56 -9.44 0.92
N THR A 132 -7.87 -8.53 0.27
CA THR A 132 -8.06 -8.24 -1.15
C THR A 132 -7.56 -9.41 -2.00
N PRO A 133 -8.41 -10.04 -2.84
CA PRO A 133 -7.94 -11.05 -3.79
C PRO A 133 -6.83 -10.50 -4.68
N VAL A 134 -5.88 -11.36 -5.06
CA VAL A 134 -4.69 -10.95 -5.85
C VAL A 134 -5.06 -10.24 -7.15
N ASP A 135 -6.12 -10.70 -7.83
CA ASP A 135 -6.58 -10.12 -9.10
C ASP A 135 -7.17 -8.70 -8.93
N PHE A 136 -7.75 -8.40 -7.76
CA PHE A 136 -8.30 -7.09 -7.41
C PHE A 136 -7.30 -6.20 -6.65
N PHE A 137 -6.10 -6.68 -6.39
CA PHE A 137 -5.08 -5.84 -5.77
C PHE A 137 -4.52 -4.84 -6.79
N TYR A 138 -4.45 -3.56 -6.43
CA TYR A 138 -3.99 -2.51 -7.34
C TYR A 138 -2.59 -2.79 -7.90
N LYS A 139 -2.34 -2.39 -9.14
CA LYS A 139 -1.07 -2.55 -9.84
C LYS A 139 -0.47 -1.19 -10.11
N ARG A 140 0.71 -0.91 -9.53
CA ARG A 140 1.47 0.33 -9.76
C ARG A 140 2.87 0.00 -10.21
N ASN A 141 3.21 0.45 -11.42
CA ASN A 141 4.52 0.25 -12.02
C ASN A 141 5.08 1.58 -12.53
N HIS A 142 6.39 1.76 -12.47
CA HIS A 142 7.11 2.93 -12.97
C HIS A 142 7.81 2.65 -14.30
N GLY A 143 8.02 1.39 -14.63
CA GLY A 143 8.58 0.88 -15.87
C GLY A 143 7.89 -0.40 -16.33
N PRO A 144 8.36 -1.03 -17.40
CA PRO A 144 7.92 -2.34 -17.85
C PRO A 144 8.08 -3.39 -16.75
N ILE A 145 7.14 -4.32 -16.67
CA ILE A 145 7.18 -5.41 -15.67
C ILE A 145 8.29 -6.39 -16.09
N PRO A 146 9.34 -6.56 -15.27
CA PRO A 146 10.45 -7.43 -15.62
C PRO A 146 10.01 -8.90 -15.61
N LYS A 147 10.78 -9.73 -16.32
CA LYS A 147 10.61 -11.17 -16.37
C LYS A 147 11.82 -11.83 -15.72
N VAL A 148 11.58 -12.59 -14.66
CA VAL A 148 12.60 -13.41 -14.01
C VAL A 148 12.26 -14.87 -14.33
N ASP A 149 13.03 -15.47 -15.26
CA ASP A 149 12.75 -16.80 -15.79
C ASP A 149 13.51 -17.90 -15.04
N ASP A 150 14.64 -17.57 -14.43
CA ASP A 150 15.53 -18.54 -13.77
C ASP A 150 15.64 -18.25 -12.28
N LEU A 151 14.78 -18.92 -11.50
CA LEU A 151 14.77 -18.82 -10.04
C LEU A 151 16.03 -19.42 -9.39
N ILE A 152 16.68 -20.38 -10.05
CA ILE A 152 17.90 -21.03 -9.53
C ILE A 152 19.07 -20.04 -9.55
N ARG A 153 19.14 -19.20 -10.56
CA ARG A 153 20.16 -18.15 -10.69
C ARG A 153 19.80 -16.84 -10.02
N TYR A 154 18.54 -16.69 -9.62
CA TYR A 154 18.12 -15.47 -8.95
C TYR A 154 18.75 -15.37 -7.57
N SER A 155 19.36 -14.21 -7.30
CA SER A 155 20.00 -13.91 -6.02
C SER A 155 19.93 -12.42 -5.75
N VAL A 156 20.01 -12.05 -4.48
CA VAL A 156 20.03 -10.67 -4.00
C VAL A 156 21.40 -10.37 -3.40
N SER A 157 22.05 -9.32 -3.84
CA SER A 157 23.29 -8.86 -3.22
C SER A 157 22.98 -7.92 -2.03
N ILE A 158 23.68 -8.11 -0.93
CA ILE A 158 23.62 -7.22 0.24
C ILE A 158 25.01 -6.63 0.44
N SER A 159 25.12 -5.31 0.29
CA SER A 159 26.41 -4.60 0.20
C SER A 159 26.34 -3.19 0.77
N GLY A 160 27.35 -2.38 0.49
CA GLY A 160 27.50 -1.01 0.98
C GLY A 160 28.24 -0.95 2.32
N LEU A 161 27.75 -0.15 3.25
CA LEU A 161 28.39 0.09 4.55
C LEU A 161 28.14 -1.07 5.55
N VAL A 162 28.57 -2.29 5.15
CA VAL A 162 28.54 -3.54 5.93
C VAL A 162 29.92 -4.18 5.99
N ASN A 163 30.21 -4.88 7.09
CA ASN A 163 31.52 -5.53 7.28
C ASN A 163 31.71 -6.74 6.35
N LYS A 164 30.64 -7.43 6.00
CA LYS A 164 30.69 -8.66 5.20
C LYS A 164 29.59 -8.64 4.14
N PRO A 165 29.88 -8.06 2.95
CA PRO A 165 28.96 -8.18 1.81
C PRO A 165 28.72 -9.63 1.43
N ILE A 166 27.47 -9.97 1.11
CA ILE A 166 27.05 -11.32 0.69
C ILE A 166 26.12 -11.26 -0.52
N GLN A 167 26.00 -12.41 -1.17
CA GLN A 167 24.95 -12.67 -2.15
C GLN A 167 24.13 -13.85 -1.63
N ILE A 168 22.82 -13.72 -1.58
CA ILE A 168 21.89 -14.72 -1.09
C ILE A 168 20.97 -15.18 -2.20
N SER A 169 20.79 -16.50 -2.31
CA SER A 169 19.84 -17.12 -3.24
C SER A 169 18.43 -17.18 -2.64
N MET A 170 17.45 -17.56 -3.46
CA MET A 170 16.10 -17.86 -2.94
C MET A 170 16.11 -19.03 -1.95
N ALA A 171 17.01 -20.02 -2.13
CA ALA A 171 17.16 -21.13 -1.19
C ALA A 171 17.64 -20.66 0.18
N ASP A 172 18.58 -19.71 0.24
CA ASP A 172 19.04 -19.11 1.49
C ASP A 172 17.93 -18.32 2.17
N ILE A 173 17.12 -17.57 1.40
CA ILE A 173 15.98 -16.82 1.95
C ILE A 173 14.90 -17.76 2.50
N TRP A 174 14.60 -18.87 1.81
CA TRP A 174 13.63 -19.87 2.27
C TRP A 174 14.13 -20.66 3.50
N ALA A 175 15.43 -20.73 3.72
CA ALA A 175 16.01 -21.34 4.92
C ALA A 175 15.86 -20.48 6.19
N LEU A 176 15.59 -19.17 6.03
CA LEU A 176 15.30 -18.28 7.16
C LEU A 176 13.90 -18.55 7.74
N PRO A 177 13.64 -18.15 8.98
CA PRO A 177 12.31 -18.22 9.56
C PRO A 177 11.29 -17.48 8.69
N LYS A 178 10.19 -18.16 8.35
CA LYS A 178 9.07 -17.56 7.61
C LYS A 178 8.12 -16.87 8.56
N TYR A 179 7.82 -15.62 8.26
CA TYR A 179 6.82 -14.82 8.95
C TYR A 179 5.66 -14.49 8.02
N THR A 180 4.50 -14.25 8.63
CA THR A 180 3.29 -13.86 7.90
C THR A 180 2.75 -12.58 8.50
N VAL A 181 2.58 -11.53 7.67
CA VAL A 181 2.12 -10.21 8.09
C VAL A 181 0.93 -9.79 7.22
N THR A 182 -0.20 -9.49 7.85
CA THR A 182 -1.34 -8.87 7.15
C THR A 182 -1.12 -7.36 7.11
N ALA A 183 -0.96 -6.82 5.91
CA ALA A 183 -0.68 -5.40 5.73
C ALA A 183 -1.39 -4.81 4.50
N THR A 184 -1.83 -3.56 4.64
CA THR A 184 -2.32 -2.74 3.54
C THR A 184 -1.15 -2.03 2.87
N LEU A 185 -0.98 -2.23 1.57
CA LEU A 185 -0.12 -1.38 0.76
C LEU A 185 -0.97 -0.36 0.02
N GLN A 186 -0.46 0.88 -0.05
CA GLN A 186 -1.17 1.99 -0.68
C GLN A 186 -0.23 2.81 -1.57
N CYS A 187 -0.66 3.11 -2.79
CA CYS A 187 -0.03 4.13 -3.61
C CYS A 187 -0.21 5.50 -2.96
N ALA A 188 0.87 6.27 -2.78
CA ALA A 188 0.78 7.64 -2.25
C ALA A 188 -0.15 8.53 -3.10
N GLY A 189 -0.38 8.19 -4.36
CA GLY A 189 -1.31 8.87 -5.27
C GLY A 189 -2.77 8.43 -5.15
N ASN A 190 -3.15 7.57 -4.20
CA ASN A 190 -4.55 7.21 -4.00
C ASN A 190 -5.42 8.46 -3.88
N ARG A 191 -6.58 8.50 -4.56
CA ARG A 191 -7.49 9.66 -4.65
C ARG A 191 -6.91 10.90 -5.37
N ARG A 192 -5.86 10.74 -6.21
CA ARG A 192 -5.24 11.86 -6.95
C ARG A 192 -6.22 12.57 -7.89
N THR A 193 -7.15 11.84 -8.50
CA THR A 193 -8.15 12.43 -9.40
C THR A 193 -8.97 13.52 -8.72
N ALA A 194 -9.27 13.40 -7.42
CA ALA A 194 -9.97 14.45 -6.68
C ALA A 194 -9.11 15.72 -6.53
N MET A 195 -7.82 15.61 -6.28
CA MET A 195 -6.90 16.77 -6.28
C MET A 195 -6.80 17.42 -7.66
N SER A 196 -6.80 16.62 -8.75
CA SER A 196 -6.81 17.15 -10.13
C SER A 196 -8.06 17.94 -10.48
N LYS A 197 -9.19 17.68 -9.82
CA LYS A 197 -10.44 18.46 -9.99
C LYS A 197 -10.32 19.87 -9.37
N VAL A 198 -9.52 20.03 -8.32
CA VAL A 198 -9.24 21.33 -7.69
C VAL A 198 -8.26 22.14 -8.54
N ARG A 199 -7.10 21.58 -8.78
CA ARG A 199 -6.06 22.14 -9.65
C ARG A 199 -5.22 21.00 -10.22
N LYS A 200 -4.88 21.05 -11.52
CA LYS A 200 -4.17 19.98 -12.23
C LYS A 200 -2.90 19.55 -11.51
N VAL A 201 -2.75 18.26 -11.32
CA VAL A 201 -1.54 17.62 -10.76
C VAL A 201 -0.93 16.65 -11.78
N ARG A 202 0.35 16.29 -11.62
CA ARG A 202 1.02 15.29 -12.46
C ARG A 202 1.03 13.92 -11.78
N GLY A 203 0.88 12.86 -12.58
CA GLY A 203 0.93 11.46 -12.17
C GLY A 203 -0.28 10.66 -12.65
N VAL A 204 -0.30 9.37 -12.35
CA VAL A 204 -1.41 8.46 -12.70
C VAL A 204 -2.67 8.94 -11.97
N GLY A 205 -3.77 9.07 -12.72
CA GLY A 205 -5.08 9.43 -12.18
C GLY A 205 -5.68 8.22 -11.45
N TRP A 206 -5.59 8.24 -10.12
CA TRP A 206 -6.17 7.22 -9.25
C TRP A 206 -7.52 7.68 -8.70
N GLY A 207 -8.49 6.76 -8.68
CA GLY A 207 -9.71 6.86 -7.88
C GLY A 207 -9.43 6.61 -6.41
N ILE A 208 -10.26 5.81 -5.78
CA ILE A 208 -10.15 5.51 -4.33
C ILE A 208 -9.58 4.10 -4.05
N SER A 209 -9.19 3.35 -5.07
CA SER A 209 -8.88 1.93 -4.98
C SER A 209 -7.39 1.60 -5.21
N ALA A 210 -6.50 2.60 -5.23
CA ALA A 210 -5.08 2.37 -5.39
C ALA A 210 -4.42 1.91 -4.07
N LEU A 211 -5.05 0.92 -3.41
CA LEU A 211 -4.57 0.24 -2.21
C LEU A 211 -5.18 -1.17 -2.15
N GLY A 212 -4.69 -1.98 -1.23
CA GLY A 212 -5.26 -3.30 -0.93
C GLY A 212 -4.59 -3.90 0.29
N THR A 213 -5.29 -4.81 0.96
CA THR A 213 -4.79 -5.56 2.11
C THR A 213 -4.54 -7.01 1.70
N ALA A 214 -3.35 -7.50 1.98
CA ALA A 214 -2.97 -8.89 1.73
C ALA A 214 -2.20 -9.47 2.92
N THR A 215 -2.18 -10.79 2.98
CA THR A 215 -1.31 -11.53 3.88
C THR A 215 -0.01 -11.83 3.15
N TRP A 216 1.09 -11.25 3.62
CA TRP A 216 2.41 -11.35 3.02
C TRP A 216 3.24 -12.39 3.76
N GLY A 217 3.83 -13.33 3.05
CA GLY A 217 4.72 -14.36 3.60
C GLY A 217 6.16 -14.17 3.15
N GLY A 218 7.13 -14.29 4.09
CA GLY A 218 8.54 -14.10 3.76
C GLY A 218 9.45 -14.09 4.98
N ALA A 219 10.73 -13.76 4.78
CA ALA A 219 11.71 -13.57 5.84
C ALA A 219 11.67 -12.13 6.37
N LYS A 220 11.83 -11.91 7.68
CA LYS A 220 12.00 -10.54 8.20
C LYS A 220 13.33 -9.95 7.73
N LEU A 221 13.29 -8.69 7.33
CA LEU A 221 14.49 -7.98 6.88
C LEU A 221 15.55 -7.91 7.99
N CYS A 222 15.15 -7.74 9.25
CA CYS A 222 16.09 -7.72 10.38
C CYS A 222 16.89 -9.03 10.51
N ASP A 223 16.28 -10.20 10.21
CA ASP A 223 16.99 -11.50 10.24
C ASP A 223 17.99 -11.60 9.07
N VAL A 224 17.64 -11.03 7.92
CA VAL A 224 18.54 -10.96 6.75
C VAL A 224 19.72 -10.03 7.02
N LEU A 225 19.49 -8.90 7.70
CA LEU A 225 20.55 -7.95 8.05
C LEU A 225 21.56 -8.54 9.07
N GLU A 226 21.13 -9.46 9.94
CA GLU A 226 22.05 -10.18 10.83
C GLU A 226 23.09 -11.02 10.07
N LEU A 227 22.79 -11.51 8.86
CA LEU A 227 23.72 -12.27 8.03
C LEU A 227 24.95 -11.44 7.60
N VAL A 228 24.78 -10.11 7.50
CA VAL A 228 25.85 -9.16 7.17
C VAL A 228 26.45 -8.46 8.39
N GLY A 229 26.08 -8.92 9.58
CA GLY A 229 26.65 -8.43 10.86
C GLY A 229 25.98 -7.16 11.38
N ILE A 230 24.72 -6.89 11.01
CA ILE A 230 23.92 -5.79 11.56
C ILE A 230 22.94 -6.36 12.59
N PRO A 231 23.15 -6.10 13.89
CA PRO A 231 22.24 -6.58 14.93
C PRO A 231 20.84 -5.95 14.83
N LYS A 232 19.83 -6.65 15.35
CA LYS A 232 18.49 -6.12 15.52
C LYS A 232 18.52 -4.82 16.35
N LEU A 233 17.57 -3.93 16.07
CA LEU A 233 17.43 -2.61 16.69
C LEU A 233 18.60 -1.64 16.43
N SER A 234 19.49 -1.95 15.47
CA SER A 234 20.56 -1.04 15.06
C SER A 234 19.98 0.20 14.36
N SER A 235 20.53 1.37 14.67
CA SER A 235 20.22 2.63 13.98
C SER A 235 21.36 3.12 13.09
N VAL A 236 22.57 2.56 13.28
CA VAL A 236 23.79 2.86 12.52
C VAL A 236 24.68 1.63 12.49
N THR A 237 25.34 1.35 11.36
CA THR A 237 26.34 0.28 11.25
C THR A 237 27.71 0.78 11.75
N SER A 238 28.64 -0.15 12.01
CA SER A 238 30.03 0.17 12.36
C SER A 238 30.77 1.01 11.30
N LEU A 239 30.28 1.00 10.06
CA LEU A 239 30.83 1.77 8.94
C LEU A 239 30.01 3.04 8.63
N GLY A 240 29.10 3.46 9.53
CA GLY A 240 28.34 4.70 9.40
C GLY A 240 27.03 4.58 8.58
N GLY A 241 26.62 3.39 8.16
CA GLY A 241 25.36 3.21 7.41
C GLY A 241 24.14 3.48 8.29
N LYS A 242 23.20 4.30 7.81
CA LYS A 242 21.98 4.74 8.52
C LYS A 242 20.70 4.41 7.78
N HIS A 243 20.80 4.06 6.49
CA HIS A 243 19.67 3.72 5.63
C HIS A 243 19.88 2.38 4.94
N VAL A 244 18.78 1.72 4.61
CA VAL A 244 18.72 0.51 3.78
C VAL A 244 18.06 0.88 2.48
N GLU A 245 18.81 0.84 1.39
CA GLU A 245 18.32 1.07 0.04
C GLU A 245 17.96 -0.26 -0.61
N PHE A 246 16.82 -0.29 -1.28
CA PHE A 246 16.34 -1.39 -2.09
C PHE A 246 16.42 -1.01 -3.55
N VAL A 247 17.01 -1.88 -4.37
CA VAL A 247 17.16 -1.70 -5.81
C VAL A 247 16.38 -2.79 -6.52
N SER A 248 15.56 -2.41 -7.48
CA SER A 248 14.74 -3.30 -8.31
C SER A 248 15.48 -3.80 -9.56
N VAL A 249 14.97 -4.84 -10.19
CA VAL A 249 15.41 -5.31 -11.54
C VAL A 249 14.82 -4.44 -12.64
N ASP A 250 13.70 -3.75 -12.42
CA ASP A 250 12.98 -2.97 -13.44
C ASP A 250 13.79 -1.77 -13.96
N LYS A 251 13.29 -1.16 -15.02
CA LYS A 251 13.91 0.02 -15.65
C LYS A 251 12.90 1.15 -15.69
N CYS A 252 13.26 2.28 -15.11
CA CYS A 252 12.40 3.45 -15.01
C CYS A 252 12.91 4.60 -15.89
N LYS A 253 12.00 5.24 -16.62
CA LYS A 253 12.33 6.41 -17.43
C LYS A 253 12.88 7.56 -16.59
N GLU A 254 12.31 7.78 -15.43
CA GLU A 254 12.69 8.82 -14.47
C GLU A 254 14.09 8.62 -13.89
N GLU A 255 14.63 7.40 -13.98
CA GLU A 255 16.00 7.03 -13.58
C GLU A 255 16.90 6.87 -14.81
N ASN A 256 16.57 7.53 -15.92
CA ASN A 256 17.31 7.44 -17.19
C ASN A 256 17.49 6.00 -17.70
N GLY A 257 16.52 5.15 -17.49
CA GLY A 257 16.56 3.72 -17.80
C GLY A 257 17.25 2.85 -16.75
N GLY A 258 17.61 3.43 -15.62
CA GLY A 258 18.07 2.72 -14.42
C GLY A 258 16.94 2.07 -13.63
N PRO A 259 17.29 1.29 -12.58
CA PRO A 259 16.32 0.60 -11.75
C PRO A 259 15.52 1.55 -10.86
N TYR A 260 14.32 1.11 -10.42
CA TYR A 260 13.62 1.75 -9.33
C TYR A 260 14.39 1.58 -8.03
N THR A 261 14.60 2.68 -7.30
CA THR A 261 15.29 2.67 -6.00
C THR A 261 14.49 3.40 -4.94
N ALA A 262 14.56 2.89 -3.71
CA ALA A 262 13.99 3.54 -2.54
C ALA A 262 14.72 3.09 -1.27
N SER A 263 14.70 3.91 -0.23
CA SER A 263 15.31 3.54 1.05
C SER A 263 14.34 3.76 2.22
N ILE A 264 14.65 3.04 3.33
CA ILE A 264 14.07 3.26 4.64
C ILE A 264 15.20 3.46 5.66
N PRO A 265 14.94 4.11 6.82
CA PRO A 265 15.93 4.20 7.89
C PRO A 265 16.35 2.81 8.39
N LEU A 266 17.64 2.61 8.67
CA LEU A 266 18.17 1.36 9.23
C LEU A 266 17.44 0.98 10.53
N LYS A 267 17.13 1.97 11.37
CA LYS A 267 16.37 1.76 12.61
C LYS A 267 15.06 1.03 12.37
N GLN A 268 14.34 1.34 11.28
CA GLN A 268 13.09 0.65 10.90
C GLN A 268 13.37 -0.71 10.28
N ALA A 269 14.41 -0.81 9.45
CA ALA A 269 14.77 -2.06 8.76
C ALA A 269 15.26 -3.14 9.72
N ALA A 270 15.97 -2.76 10.77
CA ALA A 270 16.54 -3.66 11.78
C ALA A 270 15.60 -3.92 12.98
N ASP A 271 14.44 -3.27 13.02
CA ASP A 271 13.44 -3.45 14.07
C ASP A 271 12.54 -4.66 13.76
N PRO A 272 12.55 -5.71 14.60
CA PRO A 272 11.69 -6.88 14.42
C PRO A 272 10.20 -6.55 14.53
N ASP A 273 9.80 -5.49 15.26
CA ASP A 273 8.41 -5.07 15.46
C ASP A 273 7.89 -4.14 14.35
N ALA A 274 8.77 -3.70 13.45
CA ALA A 274 8.39 -2.98 12.23
C ALA A 274 7.88 -3.92 11.13
N ASP A 275 8.04 -5.24 11.28
CA ASP A 275 7.55 -6.29 10.39
C ASP A 275 7.93 -6.11 8.90
N VAL A 276 9.08 -5.50 8.64
CA VAL A 276 9.58 -5.34 7.26
C VAL A 276 9.95 -6.71 6.72
N LEU A 277 9.35 -7.11 5.58
CA LEU A 277 9.55 -8.42 4.98
C LEU A 277 10.28 -8.36 3.64
N LEU A 278 11.12 -9.36 3.40
CA LEU A 278 11.44 -9.86 2.07
C LEU A 278 10.39 -10.92 1.72
N ALA A 279 9.31 -10.46 1.10
CA ALA A 279 8.14 -11.29 0.82
C ALA A 279 8.29 -12.05 -0.50
N TYR A 280 7.95 -13.31 -0.49
CA TYR A 280 7.87 -14.20 -1.65
C TYR A 280 6.49 -14.85 -1.80
N GLU A 281 5.57 -14.61 -0.86
CA GLU A 281 4.17 -15.03 -0.92
C GLU A 281 3.21 -13.87 -0.70
N MET A 282 2.04 -13.99 -1.31
CA MET A 282 0.90 -13.09 -1.15
C MET A 282 -0.38 -13.93 -1.06
N ASN A 283 -1.15 -13.77 0.03
CA ASN A 283 -2.36 -14.53 0.32
C ASN A 283 -2.14 -16.06 0.35
N GLY A 284 -0.98 -16.52 0.81
CA GLY A 284 -0.63 -17.94 0.92
C GLY A 284 -0.10 -18.59 -0.36
N GLU A 285 0.00 -17.83 -1.45
CA GLU A 285 0.52 -18.30 -2.74
C GLU A 285 1.79 -17.56 -3.14
N THR A 286 2.58 -18.16 -4.00
CA THR A 286 3.76 -17.49 -4.60
C THR A 286 3.35 -16.19 -5.28
N LEU A 287 4.17 -15.14 -5.16
CA LEU A 287 3.95 -13.88 -5.82
C LEU A 287 3.77 -14.05 -7.34
N ASN A 288 2.83 -13.31 -7.93
CA ASN A 288 2.78 -13.17 -9.37
C ASN A 288 3.73 -12.04 -9.87
N ARG A 289 3.94 -11.95 -11.18
CA ARG A 289 4.85 -10.95 -11.79
C ARG A 289 4.45 -9.52 -11.45
N ASP A 290 3.16 -9.19 -11.49
CA ASP A 290 2.64 -7.85 -11.23
C ASP A 290 2.94 -7.37 -9.81
N HIS A 291 3.02 -8.31 -8.88
CA HIS A 291 3.21 -8.05 -7.45
C HIS A 291 4.65 -8.30 -6.97
N GLY A 292 5.60 -8.59 -7.88
CA GLY A 292 7.02 -8.56 -7.58
C GLY A 292 7.72 -9.92 -7.53
N TYR A 293 7.18 -10.97 -8.19
CA TYR A 293 7.86 -12.27 -8.30
C TYR A 293 9.32 -12.11 -8.79
N PRO A 294 10.30 -12.81 -8.20
CA PRO A 294 10.16 -13.82 -7.14
C PRO A 294 10.22 -13.25 -5.72
N LEU A 295 10.71 -12.03 -5.54
CA LEU A 295 10.95 -11.43 -4.24
C LEU A 295 10.64 -9.93 -4.27
N ARG A 296 9.99 -9.43 -3.21
CA ARG A 296 9.74 -8.01 -3.00
C ARG A 296 9.97 -7.60 -1.56
N VAL A 297 10.19 -6.31 -1.37
CA VAL A 297 10.11 -5.71 -0.04
C VAL A 297 8.66 -5.36 0.29
N VAL A 298 8.24 -5.60 1.51
CA VAL A 298 7.02 -5.07 2.12
C VAL A 298 7.41 -4.26 3.35
N VAL A 299 7.09 -2.96 3.34
CA VAL A 299 7.32 -2.04 4.46
C VAL A 299 5.94 -1.64 5.00
N PRO A 300 5.45 -2.29 6.05
CA PRO A 300 4.11 -2.03 6.58
C PRO A 300 3.96 -0.61 7.14
N GLY A 301 2.76 -0.02 7.01
CA GLY A 301 2.45 1.31 7.55
C GLY A 301 3.08 2.49 6.81
N VAL A 302 3.81 2.23 5.71
CA VAL A 302 4.53 3.20 4.88
C VAL A 302 3.96 3.22 3.47
N ILE A 303 4.05 4.36 2.78
CA ILE A 303 3.60 4.46 1.38
C ILE A 303 4.20 3.36 0.52
N GLY A 304 3.40 2.79 -0.38
CA GLY A 304 3.79 1.65 -1.23
C GLY A 304 5.04 1.87 -2.06
N ALA A 305 5.46 3.13 -2.24
CA ALA A 305 6.70 3.49 -2.92
C ALA A 305 7.98 2.96 -2.24
N ARG A 306 7.92 2.60 -0.96
CA ARG A 306 9.06 2.02 -0.22
C ARG A 306 9.06 0.48 -0.27
N SER A 307 7.96 -0.13 -0.68
CA SER A 307 7.80 -1.58 -0.84
C SER A 307 8.22 -2.03 -2.24
N VAL A 308 9.54 -2.02 -2.48
CA VAL A 308 10.16 -2.28 -3.79
C VAL A 308 9.87 -3.69 -4.29
N LYS A 309 9.43 -3.83 -5.54
CA LYS A 309 9.16 -5.09 -6.23
C LYS A 309 10.40 -5.57 -7.00
N TRP A 310 10.45 -6.87 -7.32
CA TRP A 310 11.54 -7.46 -8.14
C TRP A 310 12.92 -7.09 -7.57
N LEU A 311 13.13 -7.39 -6.31
CA LEU A 311 14.33 -6.98 -5.57
C LEU A 311 15.61 -7.57 -6.18
N ASP A 312 16.59 -6.74 -6.49
CA ASP A 312 17.89 -7.12 -7.01
C ASP A 312 19.00 -6.94 -5.96
N ARG A 313 18.99 -5.80 -5.25
CA ARG A 313 20.05 -5.47 -4.30
C ARG A 313 19.51 -4.77 -3.08
N ILE A 314 20.21 -4.96 -1.96
CA ILE A 314 20.06 -4.24 -0.70
C ILE A 314 21.40 -3.55 -0.42
N ASN A 315 21.42 -2.23 -0.40
CA ASN A 315 22.62 -1.46 -0.10
C ASN A 315 22.44 -0.75 1.26
N ILE A 316 23.44 -0.86 2.11
CA ILE A 316 23.50 -0.08 3.34
C ILE A 316 24.24 1.22 3.02
N ILE A 317 23.58 2.35 3.22
CA ILE A 317 24.07 3.68 2.82
C ILE A 317 24.04 4.66 4.00
N GLU A 318 24.83 5.72 3.95
CA GLU A 318 24.91 6.68 5.03
C GLU A 318 23.68 7.57 5.08
N GLU A 319 23.26 8.10 3.94
CA GLU A 319 22.12 8.99 3.79
C GLU A 319 20.95 8.26 3.12
N GLU A 320 19.79 8.90 3.01
CA GLU A 320 18.67 8.38 2.25
C GLU A 320 19.01 8.22 0.76
N CYS A 321 18.31 7.28 0.07
CA CYS A 321 18.45 7.05 -1.37
C CYS A 321 18.37 8.36 -2.16
N GLN A 322 19.32 8.59 -3.06
CA GLN A 322 19.41 9.79 -3.90
C GLN A 322 18.66 9.66 -5.23
N GLY A 323 17.99 8.53 -5.48
CA GLY A 323 17.17 8.29 -6.67
C GLY A 323 15.97 9.23 -6.76
N PHE A 324 15.45 9.37 -7.99
CA PHE A 324 14.34 10.27 -8.32
C PHE A 324 13.12 10.07 -7.41
N PHE A 325 12.73 8.82 -7.14
CA PHE A 325 11.54 8.49 -6.37
C PHE A 325 11.66 8.81 -4.87
N THR A 326 12.86 9.05 -4.38
CA THR A 326 13.11 9.56 -3.04
C THR A 326 13.26 11.08 -3.05
N GLN A 327 14.01 11.64 -4.00
CA GLN A 327 14.38 13.05 -3.97
C GLN A 327 13.42 13.99 -4.71
N LYS A 328 12.73 13.51 -5.78
CA LYS A 328 11.93 14.38 -6.67
C LYS A 328 10.49 13.92 -6.92
N ASP A 329 9.99 12.84 -6.29
CA ASP A 329 8.61 12.39 -6.49
C ASP A 329 7.77 12.42 -5.21
N TYR A 330 8.09 11.59 -4.23
CA TYR A 330 7.27 11.42 -3.03
C TYR A 330 7.63 12.40 -1.91
N LYS A 331 7.60 13.71 -2.24
CA LYS A 331 7.75 14.82 -1.27
C LYS A 331 6.50 15.68 -1.29
N MET A 332 5.98 16.04 -0.12
CA MET A 332 4.75 16.79 0.03
C MET A 332 5.03 18.27 0.25
N PHE A 333 4.42 19.11 -0.57
CA PHE A 333 4.56 20.57 -0.54
C PHE A 333 3.22 21.22 -0.17
N PRO A 334 3.22 22.43 0.39
CA PRO A 334 1.98 23.16 0.65
C PRO A 334 1.30 23.59 -0.65
N PRO A 335 0.00 23.93 -0.63
CA PRO A 335 -0.78 24.33 -1.81
C PRO A 335 -0.22 25.55 -2.56
N SER A 336 0.60 26.38 -1.92
CA SER A 336 1.26 27.54 -2.52
C SER A 336 2.47 27.21 -3.40
N VAL A 337 2.95 25.95 -3.37
CA VAL A 337 4.09 25.53 -4.19
C VAL A 337 3.60 24.89 -5.48
N ASP A 338 4.16 25.36 -6.60
CA ASP A 338 3.92 24.86 -7.95
C ASP A 338 5.23 24.44 -8.64
N TRP A 339 5.18 24.21 -9.96
CA TRP A 339 6.34 23.73 -10.72
C TRP A 339 7.38 24.83 -10.97
N ASP A 340 7.02 26.11 -10.84
CA ASP A 340 7.89 27.25 -11.12
C ASP A 340 8.68 27.69 -9.87
N ASN A 341 8.15 27.36 -8.65
CA ASN A 341 8.77 27.77 -7.38
C ASN A 341 9.20 26.60 -6.49
N ILE A 342 9.15 25.35 -6.99
CA ILE A 342 9.48 24.17 -6.20
C ILE A 342 10.97 24.08 -5.86
N ASN A 343 11.27 23.91 -4.56
CA ASN A 343 12.59 23.54 -4.07
C ASN A 343 12.52 22.20 -3.35
N TRP A 344 13.03 21.16 -4.00
CA TRP A 344 12.96 19.77 -3.53
C TRP A 344 13.74 19.52 -2.24
N SER A 345 14.82 20.30 -1.97
CA SER A 345 15.64 20.12 -0.76
C SER A 345 14.92 20.56 0.53
N THR A 346 13.84 21.35 0.42
CA THR A 346 13.10 21.87 1.58
C THR A 346 12.15 20.87 2.21
N ARG A 347 12.01 19.69 1.63
CA ARG A 347 11.08 18.65 2.12
C ARG A 347 11.77 17.29 2.16
N ARG A 348 11.51 16.55 3.24
CA ARG A 348 11.92 15.15 3.36
C ARG A 348 11.01 14.24 2.54
N PRO A 349 11.49 13.08 2.10
CA PRO A 349 10.67 12.05 1.49
C PRO A 349 9.55 11.58 2.42
N GLN A 350 8.39 11.27 1.85
CA GLN A 350 7.28 10.71 2.60
C GLN A 350 7.52 9.25 2.96
N MET A 351 7.15 8.92 4.18
CA MET A 351 7.19 7.57 4.75
C MET A 351 5.77 7.14 5.14
N ASP A 352 5.34 7.40 6.35
CA ASP A 352 4.01 7.07 6.83
C ASP A 352 2.92 7.79 6.03
N PHE A 353 1.79 7.13 5.83
CA PHE A 353 0.60 7.82 5.34
C PHE A 353 -0.28 8.30 6.51
N PRO A 354 -0.95 9.46 6.36
CA PRO A 354 -1.87 9.98 7.37
C PRO A 354 -3.15 9.14 7.45
N VAL A 355 -3.93 9.35 8.53
CA VAL A 355 -5.27 8.76 8.67
C VAL A 355 -6.17 9.16 7.50
N GLN A 356 -6.94 8.21 6.99
CA GLN A 356 -7.82 8.40 5.84
C GLN A 356 -8.96 7.40 5.84
N SER A 357 -10.04 7.74 5.11
CA SER A 357 -11.16 6.85 4.83
C SER A 357 -11.74 7.10 3.44
N ALA A 358 -12.45 6.12 2.88
CA ALA A 358 -13.24 6.31 1.67
C ALA A 358 -14.48 5.41 1.69
N ILE A 359 -15.59 5.93 1.15
CA ILE A 359 -16.84 5.21 0.93
C ILE A 359 -16.72 4.43 -0.37
N CYS A 360 -17.03 3.13 -0.36
CA CYS A 360 -16.84 2.24 -1.50
C CYS A 360 -18.16 1.66 -2.06
N THR A 361 -19.25 1.72 -1.31
CA THR A 361 -20.55 1.13 -1.72
C THR A 361 -21.41 2.06 -2.59
N LEU A 362 -21.09 3.34 -2.68
CA LEU A 362 -21.86 4.36 -3.39
C LEU A 362 -20.95 5.21 -4.28
N GLU A 363 -21.54 5.76 -5.35
CA GLU A 363 -20.87 6.69 -6.28
C GLU A 363 -21.69 7.97 -6.44
N ASP A 364 -21.05 9.04 -6.93
CA ASP A 364 -21.70 10.36 -7.15
C ASP A 364 -22.89 10.33 -8.13
N VAL A 365 -22.97 9.27 -8.93
CA VAL A 365 -24.01 9.09 -9.95
C VAL A 365 -25.12 8.13 -9.52
N ASP A 366 -25.00 7.54 -8.32
CA ASP A 366 -26.00 6.60 -7.85
C ASP A 366 -27.34 7.29 -7.57
N VAL A 367 -28.38 6.71 -8.12
CA VAL A 367 -29.76 7.08 -7.81
C VAL A 367 -30.26 6.13 -6.74
N ILE A 368 -30.30 6.61 -5.51
CA ILE A 368 -30.86 5.82 -4.40
C ILE A 368 -32.36 6.09 -4.34
N LYS A 369 -33.16 5.00 -4.34
CA LYS A 369 -34.56 5.08 -3.96
C LYS A 369 -34.64 5.50 -2.48
N GLU A 370 -35.60 6.36 -2.15
CA GLU A 370 -35.82 6.76 -0.75
C GLU A 370 -35.83 5.56 0.19
N GLY A 371 -35.09 5.65 1.30
CA GLY A 371 -35.00 4.61 2.30
C GLY A 371 -33.58 4.40 2.84
N LYS A 372 -33.41 3.29 3.54
CA LYS A 372 -32.13 2.92 4.16
C LYS A 372 -31.14 2.42 3.12
N ALA A 373 -29.94 2.99 3.14
CA ALA A 373 -28.82 2.51 2.36
C ALA A 373 -27.64 2.09 3.28
N ARG A 374 -26.94 1.04 2.85
CA ARG A 374 -25.70 0.60 3.48
C ARG A 374 -24.54 1.45 2.93
N ILE A 375 -23.89 2.18 3.81
CA ILE A 375 -22.70 2.97 3.53
C ILE A 375 -21.51 2.20 4.10
N ALA A 376 -20.62 1.70 3.25
CA ALA A 376 -19.46 0.95 3.68
C ALA A 376 -18.21 1.36 2.89
N GLY A 377 -17.04 1.12 3.50
CA GLY A 377 -15.77 1.50 2.94
C GLY A 377 -14.60 1.04 3.81
N TYR A 378 -13.47 1.69 3.61
CA TYR A 378 -12.25 1.42 4.38
C TYR A 378 -11.77 2.66 5.13
N ALA A 379 -11.03 2.43 6.22
CA ALA A 379 -10.24 3.42 6.91
C ALA A 379 -8.88 2.83 7.31
N LEU A 380 -7.82 3.64 7.28
CA LEU A 380 -6.47 3.23 7.67
C LEU A 380 -5.62 4.42 8.09
N SER A 381 -4.57 4.13 8.87
CA SER A 381 -3.52 5.09 9.23
C SER A 381 -2.15 4.41 9.13
N GLY A 382 -1.11 5.19 8.82
CA GLY A 382 0.25 4.71 8.71
C GLY A 382 0.94 4.54 10.06
N GLY A 383 2.17 4.02 10.05
CA GLY A 383 2.99 3.87 11.25
C GLY A 383 2.42 2.88 12.28
N GLY A 384 1.50 2.00 11.87
CA GLY A 384 0.88 0.99 12.75
C GLY A 384 -0.15 1.55 13.73
N ARG A 385 -0.70 2.72 13.47
CA ARG A 385 -1.80 3.30 14.27
C ARG A 385 -3.13 2.67 13.89
N GLY A 386 -3.88 2.18 14.87
CA GLY A 386 -5.24 1.67 14.69
C GLY A 386 -6.25 2.77 14.37
N ILE A 387 -7.46 2.40 13.97
CA ILE A 387 -8.55 3.33 13.69
C ILE A 387 -9.50 3.36 14.90
N GLU A 388 -9.50 4.48 15.61
CA GLU A 388 -10.31 4.64 16.81
C GLU A 388 -11.78 4.82 16.49
N ARG A 389 -12.11 5.57 15.42
CA ARG A 389 -13.47 5.88 15.05
C ARG A 389 -13.61 6.16 13.56
N VAL A 390 -14.74 5.79 12.99
CA VAL A 390 -15.17 6.24 11.65
C VAL A 390 -16.56 6.84 11.80
N ASP A 391 -16.68 8.10 11.41
CA ASP A 391 -17.94 8.84 11.45
C ASP A 391 -18.51 8.97 10.03
N VAL A 392 -19.80 8.73 9.88
CA VAL A 392 -20.55 8.89 8.63
C VAL A 392 -21.65 9.92 8.80
N SER A 393 -21.79 10.81 7.83
CA SER A 393 -22.85 11.83 7.75
C SER A 393 -23.62 11.67 6.44
N VAL A 394 -24.92 12.01 6.45
CA VAL A 394 -25.76 12.07 5.24
C VAL A 394 -26.24 13.48 4.92
N ASP A 395 -25.79 14.47 5.66
CA ASP A 395 -26.19 15.89 5.58
C ASP A 395 -24.99 16.85 5.35
N GLY A 396 -23.94 16.34 4.72
CA GLY A 396 -22.73 17.12 4.40
C GLY A 396 -21.78 17.36 5.55
N GLY A 397 -21.92 16.63 6.67
CA GLY A 397 -21.07 16.74 7.86
C GLY A 397 -21.65 17.61 8.96
N LYS A 398 -22.97 17.87 8.97
CA LYS A 398 -23.65 18.60 10.06
C LYS A 398 -23.94 17.69 11.23
N THR A 399 -24.41 16.47 10.97
CA THR A 399 -24.62 15.43 11.98
C THR A 399 -23.84 14.16 11.63
N TRP A 400 -23.45 13.40 12.65
CA TRP A 400 -22.57 12.26 12.49
C TRP A 400 -23.08 11.03 13.23
N VAL A 401 -22.91 9.88 12.59
CA VAL A 401 -23.18 8.56 13.19
C VAL A 401 -21.88 7.76 13.13
N GLU A 402 -21.50 7.16 14.26
CA GLU A 402 -20.35 6.26 14.29
C GLU A 402 -20.67 4.97 13.53
N ALA A 403 -19.81 4.60 12.57
CA ALA A 403 -19.92 3.38 11.80
C ALA A 403 -19.32 2.18 12.57
N ARG A 404 -19.91 1.00 12.38
CA ARG A 404 -19.31 -0.24 12.86
C ARG A 404 -17.99 -0.50 12.11
N ARG A 405 -16.93 -0.78 12.84
CA ARG A 405 -15.60 -1.11 12.33
C ARG A 405 -15.33 -2.61 12.47
N TYR A 406 -14.66 -3.21 11.52
CA TYR A 406 -14.27 -4.62 11.57
C TYR A 406 -13.04 -4.91 10.69
N GLN A 407 -12.30 -5.97 11.02
CA GLN A 407 -11.22 -6.53 10.23
C GLN A 407 -11.54 -7.99 9.86
N LYS A 408 -11.82 -8.82 10.83
CA LYS A 408 -12.09 -10.25 10.68
C LYS A 408 -13.53 -10.55 11.04
N ASP A 409 -14.12 -11.55 10.39
CA ASP A 409 -15.47 -11.99 10.70
C ASP A 409 -15.55 -12.49 12.15
N ASN A 410 -16.62 -12.11 12.82
CA ASN A 410 -16.93 -12.52 14.21
C ASN A 410 -15.86 -12.15 15.26
N VAL A 411 -14.90 -11.29 14.93
CA VAL A 411 -13.93 -10.75 15.87
C VAL A 411 -14.22 -9.26 16.07
N PRO A 412 -14.59 -8.82 17.28
CA PRO A 412 -14.74 -7.41 17.57
C PRO A 412 -13.43 -6.66 17.32
N TYR A 413 -13.49 -5.60 16.53
CA TYR A 413 -12.33 -4.74 16.32
C TYR A 413 -12.13 -3.81 17.51
N VAL A 414 -10.93 -3.80 18.04
CA VAL A 414 -10.46 -2.85 19.05
C VAL A 414 -9.20 -2.20 18.48
N SER A 415 -9.16 -0.87 18.50
CA SER A 415 -7.99 -0.10 18.05
C SER A 415 -6.77 -0.52 18.87
N ASP A 416 -5.67 -0.85 18.17
CA ASP A 416 -4.42 -1.33 18.75
C ASP A 416 -4.57 -2.57 19.68
N GLY A 417 -5.69 -3.29 19.54
CA GLY A 417 -5.97 -4.50 20.30
C GLY A 417 -5.14 -5.71 19.85
N PRO A 418 -4.94 -6.70 20.73
CA PRO A 418 -4.04 -7.86 20.46
C PRO A 418 -4.53 -8.77 19.33
N GLN A 419 -5.81 -8.71 18.95
CA GLN A 419 -6.39 -9.47 17.84
C GLN A 419 -6.50 -8.68 16.53
N SER A 420 -6.19 -7.38 16.58
CA SER A 420 -6.22 -6.50 15.43
C SER A 420 -4.94 -6.63 14.59
N ASP A 421 -5.09 -6.62 13.27
CA ASP A 421 -3.95 -6.59 12.36
C ASP A 421 -3.41 -5.16 12.28
N LYS A 422 -2.33 -4.90 13.01
CA LYS A 422 -1.69 -3.59 13.22
C LYS A 422 -1.45 -2.80 11.94
N TRP A 423 -1.11 -3.49 10.84
CA TRP A 423 -0.69 -2.88 9.60
C TRP A 423 -1.77 -2.83 8.51
N ALA A 424 -2.96 -3.35 8.83
CA ALA A 424 -4.04 -3.49 7.87
C ALA A 424 -5.12 -2.42 8.06
N TRP A 425 -5.85 -2.16 6.99
CA TRP A 425 -7.04 -1.32 7.04
C TRP A 425 -8.12 -1.87 7.97
N VAL A 426 -9.06 -1.00 8.29
CA VAL A 426 -10.32 -1.36 8.94
C VAL A 426 -11.43 -1.13 7.95
N LEU A 427 -12.30 -2.10 7.75
CA LEU A 427 -13.54 -1.92 7.02
C LEU A 427 -14.57 -1.31 7.95
N PHE A 428 -15.42 -0.44 7.41
CA PHE A 428 -16.52 0.17 8.17
C PHE A 428 -17.84 0.06 7.44
N GLU A 429 -18.94 0.05 8.20
CA GLU A 429 -20.29 0.12 7.65
C GLU A 429 -21.26 0.84 8.60
N ALA A 430 -22.23 1.53 7.99
CA ALA A 430 -23.40 2.10 8.65
C ALA A 430 -24.62 1.94 7.74
N THR A 431 -25.81 1.72 8.31
CA THR A 431 -27.07 1.71 7.55
C THR A 431 -27.88 2.90 7.99
N LEU A 432 -28.07 3.87 7.10
CA LEU A 432 -28.69 5.17 7.38
C LEU A 432 -29.81 5.45 6.40
N ASP A 433 -30.81 6.22 6.84
CA ASP A 433 -31.82 6.81 5.94
C ASP A 433 -31.18 7.93 5.12
N ILE A 434 -31.29 7.82 3.80
CA ILE A 434 -30.67 8.76 2.86
C ILE A 434 -31.73 9.77 2.42
N PRO A 435 -31.64 11.04 2.84
CA PRO A 435 -32.56 12.07 2.39
C PRO A 435 -32.33 12.43 0.91
N PRO A 436 -33.34 13.04 0.26
CA PRO A 436 -33.17 13.56 -1.09
C PRO A 436 -31.98 14.54 -1.18
N ASN A 437 -31.19 14.45 -2.26
CA ASN A 437 -29.99 15.27 -2.50
C ASN A 437 -28.94 15.19 -1.37
N ALA A 438 -28.86 14.05 -0.70
CA ALA A 438 -27.87 13.83 0.36
C ALA A 438 -26.43 14.07 -0.13
N GLU A 439 -25.64 14.73 0.69
CA GLU A 439 -24.18 14.68 0.61
C GLU A 439 -23.67 13.74 1.70
N ILE A 440 -23.26 12.54 1.28
CA ILE A 440 -22.75 11.50 2.19
C ILE A 440 -21.26 11.74 2.40
N VAL A 441 -20.83 11.75 3.65
CA VAL A 441 -19.44 12.04 4.04
C VAL A 441 -18.94 10.98 5.00
N ALA A 442 -17.68 10.58 4.87
CA ALA A 442 -16.99 9.76 5.85
C ALA A 442 -15.66 10.39 6.27
N LYS A 443 -15.35 10.28 7.57
CA LYS A 443 -14.06 10.64 8.15
C LYS A 443 -13.65 9.63 9.21
N ALA A 444 -12.34 9.48 9.42
CA ALA A 444 -11.76 8.59 10.42
C ALA A 444 -10.87 9.35 11.41
N VAL A 445 -10.73 8.78 12.59
CA VAL A 445 -9.78 9.20 13.63
C VAL A 445 -8.92 8.00 13.98
N ASP A 446 -7.59 8.18 14.06
CA ASP A 446 -6.67 7.12 14.47
C ASP A 446 -6.40 7.12 15.97
N SER A 447 -5.68 6.10 16.46
CA SER A 447 -5.35 5.92 17.89
C SER A 447 -4.45 7.03 18.48
N ALA A 448 -3.79 7.83 17.64
CA ALA A 448 -3.06 9.02 18.05
C ALA A 448 -3.92 10.30 18.00
N ALA A 449 -5.24 10.18 17.84
CA ALA A 449 -6.20 11.27 17.69
C ALA A 449 -5.97 12.16 16.45
N ASN A 450 -5.24 11.67 15.44
CA ASN A 450 -5.16 12.38 14.17
C ASN A 450 -6.52 12.32 13.45
N VAL A 451 -6.89 13.43 12.82
CA VAL A 451 -8.14 13.59 12.08
C VAL A 451 -7.87 13.94 10.62
N GLN A 452 -8.81 13.62 9.75
CA GLN A 452 -8.74 13.99 8.33
C GLN A 452 -9.13 15.47 8.14
N PRO A 453 -8.43 16.20 7.25
CA PRO A 453 -8.86 17.53 6.84
C PRO A 453 -10.20 17.46 6.10
N GLU A 454 -11.00 18.52 6.23
CA GLU A 454 -12.33 18.56 5.60
C GLU A 454 -12.24 18.68 4.08
N LYS A 455 -11.37 19.55 3.58
CA LYS A 455 -11.34 19.96 2.16
C LYS A 455 -10.08 19.48 1.46
N VAL A 456 -10.22 19.14 0.18
CA VAL A 456 -9.10 18.76 -0.70
C VAL A 456 -8.16 19.94 -0.92
N GLU A 457 -8.70 21.14 -0.99
CA GLU A 457 -7.98 22.40 -1.21
C GLU A 457 -6.91 22.66 -0.14
N ASP A 458 -7.22 22.31 1.11
CA ASP A 458 -6.32 22.53 2.27
C ASP A 458 -5.05 21.69 2.21
N ILE A 459 -5.13 20.54 1.51
CA ILE A 459 -4.03 19.58 1.38
C ILE A 459 -3.58 19.37 -0.05
N TRP A 460 -4.10 20.18 -0.97
CA TRP A 460 -3.66 20.09 -2.36
C TRP A 460 -2.15 20.25 -2.47
N ASN A 461 -1.51 19.42 -3.27
CA ASN A 461 -0.08 19.54 -3.56
C ASN A 461 0.17 19.17 -5.02
N LEU A 462 1.22 19.75 -5.60
CA LEU A 462 1.52 19.64 -7.03
C LEU A 462 1.77 18.20 -7.51
N ARG A 463 2.14 17.29 -6.60
CA ARG A 463 2.32 15.86 -6.90
C ARG A 463 1.03 15.06 -6.78
N GLY A 464 -0.02 15.63 -6.19
CA GLY A 464 -1.30 14.96 -5.97
C GLY A 464 -1.16 13.70 -5.13
N ILE A 465 -0.34 13.74 -4.08
CA ILE A 465 -0.13 12.63 -3.16
C ILE A 465 -0.82 12.88 -1.82
N LEU A 466 -1.14 11.79 -1.12
CA LEU A 466 -1.72 11.79 0.22
C LEU A 466 -3.00 12.64 0.32
N ASN A 467 -3.94 12.42 -0.62
CA ASN A 467 -5.27 12.98 -0.50
C ASN A 467 -6.04 12.25 0.61
N THR A 468 -6.02 12.82 1.79
CA THR A 468 -6.65 12.29 3.00
C THR A 468 -7.85 13.10 3.46
N SER A 469 -8.37 14.03 2.63
CA SER A 469 -9.57 14.81 2.95
C SER A 469 -10.79 13.91 3.17
N TRP A 470 -11.82 14.42 3.83
CA TRP A 470 -13.08 13.70 3.96
C TRP A 470 -13.54 13.20 2.59
N HIS A 471 -14.04 11.96 2.54
CA HIS A 471 -14.59 11.44 1.31
C HIS A 471 -16.06 11.80 1.22
N ARG A 472 -16.46 12.46 0.10
CA ARG A 472 -17.80 12.99 -0.13
C ARG A 472 -18.41 12.35 -1.36
N ILE A 473 -19.70 12.01 -1.28
CA ILE A 473 -20.52 11.49 -2.38
C ILE A 473 -21.82 12.27 -2.42
N LYS A 474 -22.19 12.81 -3.59
CA LYS A 474 -23.45 13.51 -3.82
C LYS A 474 -24.44 12.60 -4.51
N ILE A 475 -25.52 12.27 -3.83
CA ILE A 475 -26.59 11.42 -4.37
C ILE A 475 -27.52 12.26 -5.26
N GLN A 476 -27.83 11.75 -6.45
CA GLN A 476 -28.78 12.36 -7.36
C GLN A 476 -30.18 11.78 -7.16
N ASN A 477 -31.22 12.63 -7.17
CA ASN A 477 -32.59 12.16 -7.13
C ASN A 477 -33.06 11.65 -8.48
N SER A 478 -33.83 10.55 -8.46
CA SER A 478 -34.50 10.00 -9.64
C SER A 478 -35.47 10.98 -10.34
N SER A 479 -35.92 12.02 -9.65
CA SER A 479 -36.82 13.07 -10.21
C SER A 479 -36.14 14.03 -11.19
N CYS A 480 -34.80 14.06 -11.26
CA CYS A 480 -34.05 14.96 -12.15
C CYS A 480 -33.59 14.31 -13.46
N VAL A 481 -33.89 13.05 -13.70
CA VAL A 481 -33.72 12.45 -15.03
C VAL A 481 -34.89 12.88 -15.87
N GLY A 482 -34.84 14.15 -16.31
CA GLY A 482 -35.80 14.71 -17.25
C GLY A 482 -35.91 13.81 -18.47
N ARG A 483 -37.12 13.37 -18.82
CA ARG A 483 -37.44 12.75 -20.09
C ARG A 483 -36.88 13.64 -21.19
N SER A 484 -35.70 13.28 -21.69
CA SER A 484 -35.27 13.77 -23.00
C SER A 484 -36.31 13.25 -23.97
N LYS A 485 -37.16 14.16 -24.47
CA LYS A 485 -38.07 13.85 -25.54
C LYS A 485 -37.24 13.42 -26.73
N ILE A 486 -37.59 12.24 -27.23
CA ILE A 486 -37.18 11.67 -28.51
C ILE A 486 -37.53 12.66 -29.63
#